data_a061438d9d891ec64b5de2a533acca60
#
_entry.id   a061438d9d891ec64b5de2a533acca60
#
_cell.length_a   1.000
_cell.length_b   1.000
_cell.length_c   1.000
_cell.angle_alpha   90.00
_cell.angle_beta   90.00
_cell.angle_gamma   90.00
#
_symmetry.space_group_name_H-M   'P 1'
#
loop_
_entity.id
_entity.type
_entity.pdbx_description
1 polymer ?
#
loop_
_entity_poly.entity_id
_entity_poly.type
_entity_poly.pdbx_seq_one_letter_code
_entity_poly.pdbx_strand_id
1 'polypeptide(L)'
;KKWPTLDDLANKSESTILIFWSGLGYYSRARNLLKASKIIKKKHASKIPDNFNDLIILPGIGEYTAKAILGIAYNKSVMPLDANIERIFARLYGFKSPISKIKSELKILSNNYISKKFSNQLIQGFMDFGSIICTPRNPDCINCIIKHNCIAFKKNLQKTIPIKSKSNQLKKKKYSRAYIFYNEKNEILVRKRSSKGMLASMLE
;
A
#
# COMPACT_ATOMS: atom_id res chain seq x y z
N LYS A 1 9.39 -0.66 17.50
CA LYS A 1 9.98 -0.82 18.86
C LYS A 1 11.50 -0.56 18.87
N LYS A 2 12.23 -0.81 17.79
CA LYS A 2 13.69 -0.58 17.75
C LYS A 2 14.06 0.89 17.62
N TRP A 3 13.27 1.66 16.90
CA TRP A 3 13.40 3.09 16.75
C TRP A 3 12.06 3.73 17.10
N PRO A 4 11.84 4.05 18.38
CA PRO A 4 10.54 4.47 18.87
C PRO A 4 10.12 5.86 18.38
N THR A 5 11.10 6.72 18.04
CA THR A 5 10.82 8.05 17.53
C THR A 5 11.19 8.22 16.07
N LEU A 6 10.64 9.24 15.44
CA LEU A 6 10.98 9.58 14.07
C LEU A 6 12.44 10.04 13.96
N ASP A 7 12.96 10.71 14.98
CA ASP A 7 14.37 11.12 15.06
C ASP A 7 15.32 9.94 15.11
N ASP A 8 14.99 8.91 15.89
CA ASP A 8 15.76 7.68 15.95
C ASP A 8 15.87 7.02 14.58
N LEU A 9 14.77 6.97 13.83
CA LEU A 9 14.75 6.44 12.48
C LEU A 9 15.55 7.34 11.51
N ALA A 10 15.32 8.65 11.53
CA ALA A 10 15.93 9.60 10.61
C ALA A 10 17.46 9.66 10.73
N ASN A 11 18.00 9.35 11.91
CA ASN A 11 19.44 9.34 12.18
C ASN A 11 20.15 8.06 11.72
N LYS A 12 19.40 7.05 11.20
CA LYS A 12 20.02 5.79 10.76
C LYS A 12 20.61 5.87 9.37
N SER A 13 21.60 5.01 9.11
CA SER A 13 22.15 4.80 7.78
C SER A 13 21.17 3.96 6.93
N GLU A 14 21.28 4.11 5.61
CA GLU A 14 20.49 3.29 4.67
C GLU A 14 20.80 1.79 4.86
N SER A 15 22.05 1.43 5.08
CA SER A 15 22.47 0.04 5.33
C SER A 15 21.77 -0.56 6.56
N THR A 16 21.74 0.19 7.66
CA THR A 16 21.07 -0.23 8.89
C THR A 16 19.58 -0.52 8.63
N ILE A 17 18.89 0.37 7.92
CA ILE A 17 17.47 0.16 7.59
C ILE A 17 17.28 -1.05 6.67
N LEU A 18 18.12 -1.23 5.65
CA LEU A 18 18.03 -2.36 4.73
C LEU A 18 18.27 -3.71 5.40
N ILE A 19 19.20 -3.80 6.35
CA ILE A 19 19.43 -5.02 7.17
C ILE A 19 18.14 -5.37 7.92
N PHE A 20 17.50 -4.40 8.58
CA PHE A 20 16.24 -4.63 9.31
C PHE A 20 15.06 -4.96 8.41
N TRP A 21 15.09 -4.48 7.15
CA TRP A 21 14.06 -4.76 6.15
C TRP A 21 14.29 -6.06 5.39
N SER A 22 15.40 -6.75 5.67
CA SER A 22 15.80 -7.97 4.95
C SER A 22 14.66 -9.01 4.98
N GLY A 23 14.42 -9.65 3.83
CA GLY A 23 13.35 -10.63 3.67
C GLY A 23 11.96 -10.08 3.34
N LEU A 24 11.68 -8.79 3.60
CA LEU A 24 10.35 -8.21 3.34
C LEU A 24 10.14 -7.79 1.87
N GLY A 25 11.19 -7.75 1.06
CA GLY A 25 11.13 -7.30 -0.32
C GLY A 25 10.76 -5.82 -0.50
N TYR A 26 10.62 -5.39 -1.75
CA TYR A 26 10.28 -4.00 -2.08
C TYR A 26 11.10 -2.96 -1.32
N TYR A 27 12.41 -3.09 -1.34
CA TYR A 27 13.38 -2.30 -0.57
C TYR A 27 13.31 -0.78 -0.83
N SER A 28 12.74 -0.37 -1.96
CA SER A 28 12.41 1.03 -2.22
C SER A 28 11.51 1.65 -1.14
N ARG A 29 10.62 0.85 -0.52
CA ARG A 29 9.79 1.33 0.60
C ARG A 29 10.64 1.69 1.81
N ALA A 30 11.62 0.86 2.17
CA ALA A 30 12.54 1.13 3.27
C ALA A 30 13.36 2.39 3.02
N ARG A 31 13.90 2.57 1.81
CA ARG A 31 14.64 3.78 1.43
C ARG A 31 13.77 5.03 1.46
N ASN A 32 12.57 4.94 0.92
CA ASN A 32 11.64 6.05 0.92
C ASN A 32 11.20 6.42 2.34
N LEU A 33 10.95 5.43 3.21
CA LEU A 33 10.66 5.66 4.62
C LEU A 33 11.79 6.44 5.30
N LEU A 34 13.05 6.04 5.11
CA LEU A 34 14.19 6.75 5.65
C LEU A 34 14.32 8.18 5.07
N LYS A 35 14.13 8.33 3.75
CA LYS A 35 14.18 9.67 3.12
C LYS A 35 13.06 10.57 3.64
N ALA A 36 11.84 10.04 3.73
CA ALA A 36 10.70 10.78 4.28
C ALA A 36 10.95 11.20 5.73
N SER A 37 11.46 10.29 6.59
CA SER A 37 11.76 10.62 7.99
C SER A 37 12.79 11.74 8.11
N LYS A 38 13.83 11.75 7.28
CA LYS A 38 14.83 12.85 7.25
C LYS A 38 14.22 14.18 6.82
N ILE A 39 13.33 14.18 5.85
CA ILE A 39 12.62 15.39 5.40
C ILE A 39 11.70 15.91 6.50
N ILE A 40 10.93 15.01 7.13
CA ILE A 40 10.01 15.37 8.22
C ILE A 40 10.79 15.96 9.39
N LYS A 41 11.92 15.33 9.77
CA LYS A 41 12.81 15.88 10.80
C LYS A 41 13.25 17.29 10.46
N LYS A 42 13.74 17.51 9.23
CA LYS A 42 14.31 18.80 8.82
C LYS A 42 13.26 19.90 8.62
N LYS A 43 12.10 19.58 8.03
CA LYS A 43 11.12 20.57 7.58
C LYS A 43 9.89 20.69 8.47
N HIS A 44 9.61 19.68 9.29
CA HIS A 44 8.37 19.58 10.08
C HIS A 44 8.64 19.31 11.56
N ALA A 45 9.84 19.66 12.08
CA ALA A 45 10.21 19.51 13.49
C ALA A 45 9.89 18.10 14.04
N SER A 46 10.21 17.06 13.25
CA SER A 46 9.94 15.63 13.58
C SER A 46 8.46 15.27 13.78
N LYS A 47 7.52 16.13 13.38
CA LYS A 47 6.09 15.83 13.41
C LYS A 47 5.62 15.47 12.01
N ILE A 48 4.92 14.34 11.89
CA ILE A 48 4.32 13.94 10.61
C ILE A 48 3.29 14.99 10.20
N PRO A 49 3.34 15.53 8.96
CA PRO A 49 2.37 16.53 8.51
C PRO A 49 0.92 16.03 8.57
N ASP A 50 0.00 16.91 8.93
CA ASP A 50 -1.44 16.62 9.03
C ASP A 50 -2.26 17.23 7.88
N ASN A 51 -1.60 17.56 6.77
CA ASN A 51 -2.24 18.06 5.56
C ASN A 51 -1.76 17.29 4.31
N PHE A 52 -2.60 17.28 3.29
CA PHE A 52 -2.38 16.48 2.09
C PHE A 52 -1.17 16.94 1.27
N ASN A 53 -0.99 18.26 1.14
CA ASN A 53 0.04 18.83 0.27
C ASN A 53 1.45 18.53 0.79
N ASP A 54 1.65 18.60 2.09
CA ASP A 54 2.94 18.26 2.71
C ASP A 54 3.21 16.75 2.73
N LEU A 55 2.16 15.93 2.83
CA LEU A 55 2.31 14.49 2.80
C LEU A 55 2.66 13.98 1.41
N ILE A 56 1.99 14.46 0.35
CA ILE A 56 2.13 13.93 -1.01
C ILE A 56 3.52 14.17 -1.63
N ILE A 57 4.24 15.16 -1.16
CA ILE A 57 5.61 15.47 -1.62
C ILE A 57 6.67 14.61 -0.93
N LEU A 58 6.31 13.86 0.11
CA LEU A 58 7.25 12.98 0.81
C LEU A 58 7.56 11.72 -0.01
N PRO A 59 8.82 11.27 -0.07
CA PRO A 59 9.21 10.09 -0.80
C PRO A 59 8.41 8.85 -0.37
N GLY A 60 7.77 8.18 -1.35
CA GLY A 60 6.99 6.96 -1.12
C GLY A 60 5.58 7.18 -0.58
N ILE A 61 5.14 8.40 -0.42
CA ILE A 61 3.77 8.75 -0.06
C ILE A 61 3.00 9.16 -1.31
N GLY A 62 2.09 8.29 -1.75
CA GLY A 62 1.12 8.60 -2.81
C GLY A 62 -0.22 9.06 -2.25
N GLU A 63 -1.19 9.38 -3.14
CA GLU A 63 -2.53 9.85 -2.75
C GLU A 63 -3.21 8.92 -1.73
N TYR A 64 -3.15 7.61 -1.96
CA TYR A 64 -3.70 6.62 -1.01
C TYR A 64 -3.04 6.74 0.37
N THR A 65 -1.70 6.71 0.42
CA THR A 65 -0.96 6.74 1.70
C THR A 65 -1.19 8.06 2.44
N ALA A 66 -1.18 9.19 1.73
CA ALA A 66 -1.48 10.50 2.32
C ALA A 66 -2.88 10.53 2.94
N LYS A 67 -3.90 10.05 2.23
CA LYS A 67 -5.26 9.97 2.75
C LYS A 67 -5.40 8.98 3.90
N ALA A 68 -4.69 7.84 3.84
CA ALA A 68 -4.69 6.87 4.94
C ALA A 68 -4.09 7.47 6.22
N ILE A 69 -2.98 8.18 6.12
CA ILE A 69 -2.38 8.90 7.26
C ILE A 69 -3.38 9.94 7.80
N LEU A 70 -3.97 10.76 6.95
CA LEU A 70 -4.91 11.80 7.37
C LEU A 70 -6.17 11.21 8.03
N GLY A 71 -6.74 10.17 7.44
CA GLY A 71 -7.97 9.57 7.94
C GLY A 71 -7.76 8.72 9.19
N ILE A 72 -6.71 7.90 9.23
CA ILE A 72 -6.47 6.95 10.32
C ILE A 72 -5.76 7.61 11.50
N ALA A 73 -4.65 8.33 11.26
CA ALA A 73 -3.86 8.91 12.33
C ALA A 73 -4.39 10.26 12.81
N TYR A 74 -4.94 11.06 11.92
CA TYR A 74 -5.44 12.41 12.23
C TYR A 74 -6.97 12.52 12.25
N ASN A 75 -7.68 11.44 12.01
CA ASN A 75 -9.14 11.39 11.96
C ASN A 75 -9.77 12.47 11.03
N LYS A 76 -9.02 12.87 9.98
CA LYS A 76 -9.52 13.84 8.99
C LYS A 76 -10.60 13.19 8.11
N SER A 77 -11.55 13.98 7.65
CA SER A 77 -12.67 13.55 6.83
C SER A 77 -12.23 13.24 5.38
N VAL A 78 -11.60 12.10 5.17
CA VAL A 78 -11.11 11.64 3.87
C VAL A 78 -11.35 10.13 3.70
N MET A 79 -11.44 9.66 2.45
CA MET A 79 -11.52 8.23 2.14
C MET A 79 -10.32 7.82 1.27
N PRO A 80 -9.37 7.03 1.80
CA PRO A 80 -8.33 6.41 0.99
C PRO A 80 -8.94 5.26 0.19
N LEU A 81 -8.70 5.22 -1.12
CA LEU A 81 -9.14 4.12 -1.96
C LEU A 81 -7.99 3.14 -2.15
N ASP A 82 -8.03 2.03 -1.43
CA ASP A 82 -7.18 0.87 -1.68
C ASP A 82 -7.93 -0.19 -2.50
N ALA A 83 -7.23 -1.26 -2.86
CA ALA A 83 -7.83 -2.35 -3.63
C ALA A 83 -9.02 -3.04 -2.91
N ASN A 84 -9.07 -3.00 -1.58
CA ASN A 84 -10.19 -3.54 -0.81
C ASN A 84 -11.42 -2.65 -0.93
N ILE A 85 -11.25 -1.37 -0.68
CA ILE A 85 -12.32 -0.37 -0.74
C ILE A 85 -12.83 -0.22 -2.18
N GLU A 86 -11.93 -0.16 -3.18
CA GLU A 86 -12.30 -0.15 -4.60
C GLU A 86 -13.16 -1.37 -4.97
N ARG A 87 -12.80 -2.56 -4.49
CA ARG A 87 -13.56 -3.80 -4.72
C ARG A 87 -14.93 -3.78 -4.05
N ILE A 88 -15.01 -3.31 -2.80
CA ILE A 88 -16.28 -3.19 -2.08
C ILE A 88 -17.24 -2.29 -2.86
N PHE A 89 -16.81 -1.09 -3.21
CA PHE A 89 -17.64 -0.15 -3.97
C PHE A 89 -17.99 -0.67 -5.37
N ALA A 90 -17.03 -1.29 -6.07
CA ALA A 90 -17.30 -1.88 -7.38
C ALA A 90 -18.41 -2.94 -7.30
N ARG A 91 -18.41 -3.78 -6.26
CA ARG A 91 -19.46 -4.79 -6.03
C ARG A 91 -20.77 -4.20 -5.55
N LEU A 92 -20.70 -3.28 -4.59
CA LEU A 92 -21.87 -2.61 -4.03
C LEU A 92 -22.71 -1.94 -5.12
N TYR A 93 -22.04 -1.20 -6.01
CA TYR A 93 -22.68 -0.50 -7.13
C TYR A 93 -22.76 -1.28 -8.44
N GLY A 94 -22.20 -2.51 -8.47
CA GLY A 94 -22.33 -3.43 -9.61
C GLY A 94 -21.59 -2.98 -10.88
N PHE A 95 -20.45 -2.32 -10.74
CA PHE A 95 -19.65 -1.86 -11.88
C PHE A 95 -19.10 -3.01 -12.72
N LYS A 96 -19.48 -3.04 -13.99
CA LYS A 96 -19.03 -4.04 -14.97
C LYS A 96 -17.83 -3.58 -15.80
N SER A 97 -17.03 -2.67 -15.29
CA SER A 97 -15.82 -2.15 -15.93
C SER A 97 -14.59 -2.39 -15.07
N PRO A 98 -13.39 -2.46 -15.67
CA PRO A 98 -12.16 -2.53 -14.89
C PRO A 98 -12.01 -1.32 -13.97
N ILE A 99 -11.42 -1.52 -12.79
CA ILE A 99 -11.20 -0.46 -11.78
C ILE A 99 -10.49 0.76 -12.39
N SER A 100 -9.52 0.54 -13.28
CA SER A 100 -8.79 1.62 -13.95
C SER A 100 -9.68 2.59 -14.74
N LYS A 101 -10.85 2.13 -15.21
CA LYS A 101 -11.80 2.96 -15.97
C LYS A 101 -12.83 3.68 -15.10
N ILE A 102 -13.08 3.17 -13.89
CA ILE A 102 -14.11 3.70 -12.98
C ILE A 102 -13.54 4.37 -11.74
N LYS A 103 -12.23 4.60 -11.71
CA LYS A 103 -11.54 5.10 -10.50
C LYS A 103 -12.04 6.49 -10.09
N SER A 104 -12.35 7.37 -11.04
CA SER A 104 -12.95 8.68 -10.80
C SER A 104 -14.34 8.56 -10.17
N GLU A 105 -15.17 7.67 -10.71
CA GLU A 105 -16.52 7.42 -10.20
C GLU A 105 -16.47 6.83 -8.78
N LEU A 106 -15.58 5.86 -8.54
CA LEU A 106 -15.38 5.30 -7.19
C LEU A 106 -14.95 6.38 -6.19
N LYS A 107 -14.13 7.33 -6.62
CA LYS A 107 -13.69 8.44 -5.78
C LYS A 107 -14.85 9.36 -5.40
N ILE A 108 -15.72 9.68 -6.36
CA ILE A 108 -16.92 10.49 -6.10
C ILE A 108 -17.86 9.75 -5.14
N LEU A 109 -18.16 8.48 -5.42
CA LEU A 109 -19.05 7.68 -4.59
C LEU A 109 -18.50 7.49 -3.16
N SER A 110 -17.20 7.29 -3.01
CA SER A 110 -16.57 7.12 -1.70
C SER A 110 -16.71 8.35 -0.80
N ASN A 111 -16.85 9.54 -1.37
CA ASN A 111 -17.07 10.76 -0.60
C ASN A 111 -18.39 10.75 0.17
N ASN A 112 -19.40 10.00 -0.30
CA ASN A 112 -20.68 9.86 0.40
C ASN A 112 -20.57 9.05 1.71
N TYR A 113 -19.45 8.36 1.91
CA TYR A 113 -19.17 7.53 3.08
C TYR A 113 -18.13 8.13 4.02
N ILE A 114 -17.78 9.40 3.82
CA ILE A 114 -16.83 10.09 4.69
C ILE A 114 -17.51 10.44 6.03
N SER A 115 -16.88 10.09 7.13
CA SER A 115 -17.30 10.48 8.47
C SER A 115 -16.49 11.67 8.97
N LYS A 116 -17.15 12.69 9.53
CA LYS A 116 -16.46 13.79 10.22
C LYS A 116 -15.97 13.40 11.62
N LYS A 117 -16.63 12.46 12.26
CA LYS A 117 -16.37 12.09 13.67
C LYS A 117 -15.59 10.79 13.82
N PHE A 118 -15.82 9.81 12.95
CA PHE A 118 -15.31 8.45 13.07
C PHE A 118 -14.54 7.99 11.82
N SER A 119 -13.76 8.90 11.21
CA SER A 119 -13.06 8.62 9.96
C SER A 119 -12.08 7.45 10.10
N ASN A 120 -11.31 7.43 11.19
CA ASN A 120 -10.34 6.38 11.47
C ASN A 120 -11.00 4.98 11.61
N GLN A 121 -12.08 4.87 12.39
CA GLN A 121 -12.80 3.61 12.57
C GLN A 121 -13.45 3.16 11.25
N LEU A 122 -14.05 4.09 10.52
CA LEU A 122 -14.72 3.79 9.26
C LEU A 122 -13.74 3.26 8.21
N ILE A 123 -12.59 3.91 8.06
CA ILE A 123 -11.56 3.48 7.10
C ILE A 123 -11.03 2.09 7.47
N GLN A 124 -10.67 1.87 8.73
CA GLN A 124 -10.22 0.56 9.20
C GLN A 124 -11.31 -0.50 9.03
N GLY A 125 -12.56 -0.18 9.38
CA GLY A 125 -13.69 -1.07 9.17
C GLY A 125 -13.89 -1.47 7.70
N PHE A 126 -13.71 -0.56 6.74
CA PHE A 126 -13.73 -0.90 5.32
C PHE A 126 -12.58 -1.83 4.92
N MET A 127 -11.37 -1.59 5.44
CA MET A 127 -10.21 -2.43 5.17
C MET A 127 -10.41 -3.85 5.72
N ASP A 128 -10.88 -3.97 6.96
CA ASP A 128 -11.17 -5.25 7.61
C ASP A 128 -12.32 -5.99 6.90
N PHE A 129 -13.40 -5.27 6.60
CA PHE A 129 -14.52 -5.83 5.84
C PHE A 129 -14.08 -6.37 4.47
N GLY A 130 -13.18 -5.65 3.79
CA GLY A 130 -12.62 -6.10 2.51
C GLY A 130 -11.69 -7.30 2.64
N SER A 131 -10.99 -7.45 3.75
CA SER A 131 -10.05 -8.55 3.99
C SER A 131 -10.72 -9.81 4.52
N ILE A 132 -11.80 -9.67 5.29
CA ILE A 132 -12.46 -10.76 6.01
C ILE A 132 -13.74 -11.23 5.28
N ILE A 133 -14.61 -10.30 4.92
CA ILE A 133 -15.94 -10.61 4.35
C ILE A 133 -15.95 -10.48 2.82
N CYS A 134 -15.69 -9.26 2.31
CA CYS A 134 -15.76 -8.98 0.87
C CYS A 134 -14.44 -9.33 0.17
N THR A 135 -13.96 -10.57 0.34
CA THR A 135 -12.66 -11.03 -0.16
C THR A 135 -12.58 -11.07 -1.69
N PRO A 136 -11.36 -11.08 -2.30
CA PRO A 136 -11.21 -11.06 -3.75
C PRO A 136 -11.80 -12.25 -4.48
N ARG A 137 -11.64 -13.47 -3.96
CA ARG A 137 -12.02 -14.71 -4.65
C ARG A 137 -13.34 -15.30 -4.14
N ASN A 138 -13.44 -15.53 -2.84
CA ASN A 138 -14.57 -16.17 -2.20
C ASN A 138 -15.16 -15.26 -1.12
N PRO A 139 -15.92 -14.21 -1.50
CA PRO A 139 -16.55 -13.33 -0.52
C PRO A 139 -17.64 -14.06 0.26
N ASP A 140 -17.67 -13.83 1.58
CA ASP A 140 -18.72 -14.35 2.45
C ASP A 140 -19.97 -13.46 2.36
N CYS A 141 -20.70 -13.62 1.26
CA CYS A 141 -21.89 -12.82 1.01
C CYS A 141 -23.10 -13.25 1.87
N ILE A 142 -23.10 -14.46 2.42
CA ILE A 142 -24.20 -14.95 3.27
C ILE A 142 -24.21 -14.14 4.56
N ASN A 143 -23.06 -13.97 5.19
CA ASN A 143 -22.87 -13.23 6.45
C ASN A 143 -22.63 -11.72 6.23
N CYS A 144 -22.69 -11.23 4.99
CA CYS A 144 -22.41 -9.85 4.67
C CYS A 144 -23.56 -8.93 5.10
N ILE A 145 -23.24 -7.97 5.99
CA ILE A 145 -24.23 -7.02 6.54
C ILE A 145 -24.85 -6.08 5.50
N ILE A 146 -24.16 -5.85 4.38
CA ILE A 146 -24.65 -4.98 3.28
C ILE A 146 -25.19 -5.77 2.07
N LYS A 147 -25.42 -7.08 2.19
CA LYS A 147 -25.82 -7.94 1.06
C LYS A 147 -27.12 -7.49 0.37
N HIS A 148 -28.06 -6.98 1.15
CA HIS A 148 -29.35 -6.54 0.62
C HIS A 148 -29.25 -5.27 -0.27
N ASN A 149 -28.20 -4.48 -0.11
CA ASN A 149 -27.95 -3.31 -0.91
C ASN A 149 -26.90 -3.55 -2.01
N CYS A 150 -26.26 -4.73 -2.01
CA CYS A 150 -25.18 -5.04 -2.93
C CYS A 150 -25.71 -5.51 -4.30
N ILE A 151 -25.47 -4.70 -5.34
CA ILE A 151 -25.89 -5.03 -6.71
C ILE A 151 -25.18 -6.29 -7.23
N ALA A 152 -23.91 -6.47 -6.94
CA ALA A 152 -23.18 -7.66 -7.35
C ALA A 152 -23.76 -8.93 -6.74
N PHE A 153 -24.20 -8.90 -5.48
CA PHE A 153 -24.86 -10.03 -4.83
C PHE A 153 -26.21 -10.32 -5.46
N LYS A 154 -27.07 -9.33 -5.61
CA LYS A 154 -28.41 -9.47 -6.24
C LYS A 154 -28.36 -10.05 -7.66
N LYS A 155 -27.28 -9.76 -8.39
CA LYS A 155 -27.09 -10.20 -9.79
C LYS A 155 -26.12 -11.38 -9.93
N ASN A 156 -25.71 -12.02 -8.84
CA ASN A 156 -24.73 -13.12 -8.82
C ASN A 156 -23.39 -12.80 -9.51
N LEU A 157 -22.94 -11.53 -9.42
CA LEU A 157 -21.72 -11.03 -10.05
C LEU A 157 -20.53 -10.88 -9.11
N GLN A 158 -20.65 -11.26 -7.84
CA GLN A 158 -19.62 -11.05 -6.81
C GLN A 158 -18.30 -11.77 -7.10
N LYS A 159 -18.30 -12.81 -7.91
CA LYS A 159 -17.08 -13.52 -8.35
C LYS A 159 -16.41 -12.87 -9.57
N THR A 160 -17.17 -12.12 -10.36
CA THR A 160 -16.69 -11.47 -11.60
C THR A 160 -16.30 -10.02 -11.38
N ILE A 161 -16.89 -9.34 -10.41
CA ILE A 161 -16.57 -7.95 -10.05
C ILE A 161 -15.54 -7.91 -8.91
N PRO A 162 -14.48 -7.09 -9.03
CA PRO A 162 -14.17 -6.18 -10.13
C PRO A 162 -13.61 -6.89 -11.35
N ILE A 163 -13.93 -6.37 -12.54
CA ILE A 163 -13.41 -6.91 -13.79
C ILE A 163 -11.91 -6.62 -13.88
N LYS A 164 -11.12 -7.65 -14.18
CA LYS A 164 -9.68 -7.50 -14.39
C LYS A 164 -9.41 -6.80 -15.72
N SER A 165 -8.54 -5.79 -15.71
CA SER A 165 -7.99 -5.27 -16.95
C SER A 165 -7.20 -6.37 -17.65
N LYS A 166 -7.43 -6.55 -18.97
CA LYS A 166 -6.58 -7.44 -19.78
C LYS A 166 -5.17 -6.83 -19.79
N SER A 167 -4.24 -7.46 -19.11
CA SER A 167 -2.82 -7.12 -19.22
C SER A 167 -2.31 -7.74 -20.52
N ASN A 168 -2.14 -6.93 -21.55
CA ASN A 168 -1.54 -7.35 -22.82
C ASN A 168 -0.01 -7.49 -22.74
N GLN A 169 0.59 -7.29 -21.59
CA GLN A 169 2.02 -7.47 -21.43
C GLN A 169 2.34 -8.94 -21.16
N LEU A 170 2.82 -9.63 -22.19
CA LEU A 170 3.56 -10.88 -22.00
C LEU A 170 4.73 -10.58 -21.06
N LYS A 171 4.66 -11.09 -19.84
CA LYS A 171 5.77 -10.98 -18.88
C LYS A 171 6.97 -11.69 -19.49
N LYS A 172 7.94 -10.93 -20.00
CA LYS A 172 9.21 -11.49 -20.47
C LYS A 172 9.86 -12.24 -19.31
N LYS A 173 10.06 -13.54 -19.48
CA LYS A 173 10.83 -14.34 -18.53
C LYS A 173 12.28 -13.84 -18.59
N LYS A 174 12.86 -13.55 -17.45
CA LYS A 174 14.28 -13.22 -17.29
C LYS A 174 14.95 -14.43 -16.65
N TYR A 175 16.00 -14.89 -17.27
CA TYR A 175 16.86 -15.95 -16.74
C TYR A 175 18.12 -15.29 -16.21
N SER A 176 18.60 -15.75 -15.06
CA SER A 176 19.88 -15.31 -14.47
C SER A 176 20.60 -16.52 -13.91
N ARG A 177 21.93 -16.43 -13.86
CA ARG A 177 22.79 -17.41 -13.17
C ARG A 177 23.37 -16.70 -11.95
N ALA A 178 23.39 -17.39 -10.82
CA ALA A 178 24.09 -16.95 -9.63
C ALA A 178 25.36 -17.81 -9.48
N TYR A 179 26.48 -17.14 -9.30
CA TYR A 179 27.76 -17.79 -9.00
C TYR A 179 28.12 -17.45 -7.56
N ILE A 180 28.46 -18.49 -6.78
CA ILE A 180 28.86 -18.32 -5.39
C ILE A 180 30.34 -18.66 -5.32
N PHE A 181 31.15 -17.69 -4.93
CA PHE A 181 32.58 -17.85 -4.70
C PHE A 181 32.81 -17.91 -3.20
N TYR A 182 33.51 -18.94 -2.76
CA TYR A 182 33.90 -19.12 -1.36
C TYR A 182 35.37 -19.56 -1.27
N ASN A 183 35.99 -19.19 -0.17
CA ASN A 183 37.38 -19.57 0.12
C ASN A 183 37.43 -20.81 1.04
N GLU A 184 38.65 -21.25 1.36
CA GLU A 184 38.90 -22.39 2.25
C GLU A 184 38.35 -22.22 3.67
N LYS A 185 38.09 -20.96 4.09
CA LYS A 185 37.49 -20.62 5.38
C LYS A 185 35.95 -20.55 5.32
N ASN A 186 35.33 -20.96 4.22
CA ASN A 186 33.89 -20.85 3.96
C ASN A 186 33.36 -19.40 3.98
N GLU A 187 34.22 -18.41 3.72
CA GLU A 187 33.77 -17.03 3.54
C GLU A 187 33.31 -16.83 2.10
N ILE A 188 32.17 -16.14 1.92
CA ILE A 188 31.58 -15.87 0.62
C ILE A 188 32.02 -14.51 0.12
N LEU A 189 32.52 -14.46 -1.12
CA LEU A 189 32.82 -13.21 -1.79
C LEU A 189 31.52 -12.49 -2.15
N VAL A 190 31.35 -11.27 -1.65
CA VAL A 190 30.18 -10.44 -1.94
C VAL A 190 30.61 -9.06 -2.42
N ARG A 191 29.81 -8.48 -3.30
CA ARG A 191 29.96 -7.07 -3.69
C ARG A 191 28.65 -6.31 -3.46
N LYS A 192 28.76 -5.02 -3.26
CA LYS A 192 27.58 -4.15 -3.18
C LYS A 192 27.07 -3.84 -4.58
N ARG A 193 25.78 -4.11 -4.81
CA ARG A 193 25.10 -3.75 -6.07
C ARG A 193 25.04 -2.23 -6.27
N SER A 194 24.87 -1.80 -7.52
CA SER A 194 24.68 -0.39 -7.85
C SER A 194 23.46 0.20 -7.10
N SER A 195 23.42 1.53 -6.96
CA SER A 195 22.32 2.25 -6.30
C SER A 195 21.02 2.25 -7.10
N LYS A 196 21.01 1.71 -8.33
CA LYS A 196 19.86 1.66 -9.23
C LYS A 196 19.59 0.23 -9.69
N GLY A 197 18.32 -0.07 -10.00
CA GLY A 197 17.91 -1.37 -10.53
C GLY A 197 17.34 -2.32 -9.46
N MET A 198 17.23 -3.60 -9.83
CA MET A 198 16.68 -4.63 -8.96
C MET A 198 17.63 -4.89 -7.79
N LEU A 199 17.11 -4.96 -6.55
CA LEU A 199 17.88 -5.17 -5.32
C LEU A 199 19.05 -4.18 -5.15
N ALA A 200 18.87 -2.94 -5.60
CA ALA A 200 19.89 -1.88 -5.55
C ALA A 200 20.48 -1.71 -4.15
N SER A 201 21.79 -1.44 -4.07
CA SER A 201 22.60 -1.27 -2.85
C SER A 201 22.61 -2.44 -1.87
N MET A 202 22.08 -3.60 -2.27
CA MET A 202 22.21 -4.84 -1.49
C MET A 202 23.54 -5.54 -1.81
N LEU A 203 23.94 -6.49 -0.97
CA LEU A 203 25.05 -7.39 -1.26
C LEU A 203 24.61 -8.49 -2.23
N GLU A 204 25.45 -8.82 -3.17
CA GLU A 204 25.32 -9.95 -4.10
C GLU A 204 26.61 -10.71 -4.20
#